data_9cf2b2c2d8b30f9900337b960eb6e6f3
#
_entry.id   9cf2b2c2d8b30f9900337b960eb6e6f3
#
_cell.length_a   1.000
_cell.length_b   1.000
_cell.length_c   1.000
_cell.angle_alpha   90.00
_cell.angle_beta   90.00
_cell.angle_gamma   90.00
#
_symmetry.space_group_name_H-M   'P 1'
#
loop_
_entity.id
_entity.type
_entity.pdbx_description
1 polymer ?
#
loop_
_entity_poly.entity_id
_entity_poly.type
_entity_poly.pdbx_seq_one_letter_code
_entity_poly.pdbx_strand_id
1 'polypeptide(L)'
;MMTVLVVGVDEGEELERLRSRIQSNPHFQVISHAREPAVALAHARVLLPDITVLALPGGLDADPAALEVFRGVRALDPPSGVVLRTGADTLVAELEGVAAEGAVHVVREGDADGLMRALRTIGLRRASCDPDEMT
;
A
#
# COMPACT_ATOMS: atom_id res chain seq x y z
N MET A 1 -5.74 1.50 -15.24
CA MET A 1 -5.67 0.45 -14.21
C MET A 1 -4.59 0.81 -13.19
N MET A 2 -4.93 0.72 -11.92
CA MET A 2 -3.98 0.98 -10.84
C MET A 2 -3.22 -0.29 -10.47
N THR A 3 -1.90 -0.20 -10.44
CA THR A 3 -1.05 -1.34 -10.08
C THR A 3 -0.74 -1.32 -8.58
N VAL A 4 -0.76 -2.50 -7.97
CA VAL A 4 -0.60 -2.65 -6.52
C VAL A 4 0.56 -3.61 -6.21
N LEU A 5 1.45 -3.18 -5.33
CA LEU A 5 2.50 -4.02 -4.74
C LEU A 5 2.09 -4.36 -3.31
N VAL A 6 2.14 -5.64 -2.94
CA VAL A 6 1.86 -6.10 -1.59
C VAL A 6 3.15 -6.48 -0.88
N VAL A 7 3.39 -5.93 0.30
CA VAL A 7 4.63 -6.12 1.05
C VAL A 7 4.33 -6.64 2.46
N GLY A 8 5.10 -7.63 2.88
CA GLY A 8 5.06 -8.12 4.26
C GLY A 8 4.00 -9.16 4.55
N VAL A 9 3.31 -9.66 3.53
CA VAL A 9 2.33 -10.75 3.68
C VAL A 9 2.97 -12.05 3.21
N ASP A 10 2.88 -13.09 4.04
CA ASP A 10 3.42 -14.40 3.69
C ASP A 10 2.64 -15.03 2.54
N GLU A 11 3.33 -15.77 1.69
CA GLU A 11 2.69 -16.57 0.66
C GLU A 11 1.76 -17.60 1.29
N GLY A 12 0.56 -17.74 0.74
CA GLY A 12 -0.45 -18.66 1.25
C GLY A 12 -1.85 -18.08 1.13
N GLU A 13 -2.76 -18.60 1.96
CA GLU A 13 -4.17 -18.24 1.91
C GLU A 13 -4.42 -16.75 2.13
N GLU A 14 -3.70 -16.13 3.05
CA GLU A 14 -3.90 -14.71 3.35
C GLU A 14 -3.55 -13.84 2.17
N LEU A 15 -2.42 -14.11 1.51
CA LEU A 15 -2.02 -13.38 0.31
C LEU A 15 -3.02 -13.59 -0.81
N GLU A 16 -3.50 -14.81 -1.01
CA GLU A 16 -4.48 -15.11 -2.06
C GLU A 16 -5.83 -14.43 -1.78
N ARG A 17 -6.27 -14.39 -0.52
CA ARG A 17 -7.49 -13.66 -0.15
C ARG A 17 -7.35 -12.16 -0.41
N LEU A 18 -6.21 -11.61 -0.03
CA LEU A 18 -5.92 -10.19 -0.22
C LEU A 18 -5.88 -9.85 -1.70
N ARG A 19 -5.17 -10.64 -2.49
CA ARG A 19 -5.12 -10.47 -3.94
C ARG A 19 -6.51 -10.54 -4.56
N SER A 20 -7.28 -11.58 -4.23
CA SER A 20 -8.64 -11.75 -4.75
C SER A 20 -9.53 -10.57 -4.39
N ARG A 21 -9.41 -10.08 -3.16
CA ARG A 21 -10.19 -8.93 -2.70
C ARG A 21 -9.85 -7.67 -3.49
N ILE A 22 -8.56 -7.39 -3.66
CA ILE A 22 -8.11 -6.22 -4.40
C ILE A 22 -8.55 -6.32 -5.87
N GLN A 23 -8.34 -7.47 -6.49
CA GLN A 23 -8.66 -7.68 -7.89
C GLN A 23 -10.16 -7.91 -8.16
N SER A 24 -10.99 -8.00 -7.12
CA SER A 24 -12.45 -7.98 -7.30
C SER A 24 -12.93 -6.65 -7.89
N ASN A 25 -12.17 -5.59 -7.72
CA ASN A 25 -12.39 -4.33 -8.42
C ASN A 25 -11.51 -4.31 -9.68
N PRO A 26 -12.11 -4.21 -10.88
CA PRO A 26 -11.35 -4.30 -12.14
C PRO A 26 -10.36 -3.15 -12.35
N HIS A 27 -10.43 -2.08 -11.56
CA HIS A 27 -9.49 -0.97 -11.64
C HIS A 27 -8.16 -1.24 -10.95
N PHE A 28 -8.03 -2.33 -10.20
CA PHE A 28 -6.82 -2.67 -9.45
C PHE A 28 -6.26 -4.02 -9.90
N GLN A 29 -4.93 -4.09 -10.01
CA GLN A 29 -4.22 -5.32 -10.30
C GLN A 29 -3.01 -5.44 -9.37
N VAL A 30 -2.90 -6.56 -8.69
CA VAL A 30 -1.70 -6.88 -7.90
C VAL A 30 -0.62 -7.38 -8.86
N ILE A 31 0.41 -6.57 -9.04
CA ILE A 31 1.48 -6.85 -10.01
C ILE A 31 2.67 -7.57 -9.39
N SER A 32 2.82 -7.50 -8.07
CA SER A 32 3.89 -8.20 -7.38
C SER A 32 3.59 -8.26 -5.88
N HIS A 33 4.27 -9.17 -5.22
CA HIS A 33 4.29 -9.25 -3.76
C HIS A 33 5.70 -9.56 -3.31
N ALA A 34 6.06 -9.13 -2.11
CA ALA A 34 7.35 -9.42 -1.52
C ALA A 34 7.22 -9.44 -0.01
N ARG A 35 7.74 -10.48 0.62
CA ARG A 35 7.77 -10.57 2.06
C ARG A 35 8.93 -9.74 2.63
N GLU A 36 10.09 -9.80 1.97
CA GLU A 36 11.30 -9.15 2.45
C GLU A 36 11.43 -7.72 1.93
N PRO A 37 11.81 -6.76 2.79
CA PRO A 37 11.90 -5.35 2.43
C PRO A 37 12.82 -5.04 1.26
N ALA A 38 14.00 -5.66 1.22
CA ALA A 38 14.95 -5.42 0.15
C ALA A 38 14.41 -5.85 -1.22
N VAL A 39 13.71 -7.00 -1.25
CA VAL A 39 13.06 -7.50 -2.47
C VAL A 39 11.91 -6.57 -2.87
N ALA A 40 11.13 -6.11 -1.89
CA ALA A 40 10.04 -5.19 -2.14
C ALA A 40 10.51 -3.89 -2.79
N LEU A 41 11.58 -3.29 -2.28
CA LEU A 41 12.14 -2.06 -2.85
C LEU A 41 12.69 -2.28 -4.27
N ALA A 42 13.34 -3.41 -4.51
CA ALA A 42 13.81 -3.75 -5.84
C ALA A 42 12.64 -3.85 -6.84
N HIS A 43 11.57 -4.53 -6.45
CA HIS A 43 10.36 -4.61 -7.28
C HIS A 43 9.74 -3.23 -7.51
N ALA A 44 9.65 -2.42 -6.47
CA ALA A 44 9.04 -1.10 -6.55
C ALA A 44 9.81 -0.17 -7.51
N ARG A 45 11.12 -0.22 -7.48
CA ARG A 45 11.96 0.61 -8.36
C ARG A 45 11.80 0.26 -9.84
N VAL A 46 11.57 -1.02 -10.13
CA VAL A 46 11.38 -1.51 -11.49
C VAL A 46 9.94 -1.32 -11.97
N LEU A 47 8.97 -1.67 -11.13
CA LEU A 47 7.57 -1.73 -11.50
C LEU A 47 6.82 -0.42 -11.31
N LEU A 48 7.33 0.47 -10.46
CA LEU A 48 6.72 1.77 -10.14
C LEU A 48 5.22 1.64 -9.83
N PRO A 49 4.86 0.87 -8.77
CA PRO A 49 3.46 0.61 -8.47
C PRO A 49 2.72 1.89 -8.10
N ASP A 50 1.48 1.99 -8.51
CA ASP A 50 0.63 3.13 -8.15
C ASP A 50 0.33 3.14 -6.65
N ILE A 51 0.17 1.96 -6.07
CA ILE A 51 -0.15 1.80 -4.65
C ILE A 51 0.69 0.66 -4.07
N THR A 52 1.20 0.86 -2.86
CA THR A 52 1.88 -0.17 -2.09
C THR A 52 1.06 -0.48 -0.83
N VAL A 53 0.67 -1.73 -0.65
CA VAL A 53 0.01 -2.21 0.58
C VAL A 53 1.10 -2.82 1.45
N LEU A 54 1.37 -2.20 2.59
CA LEU A 54 2.45 -2.58 3.49
C LEU A 54 1.88 -3.10 4.81
N ALA A 55 2.18 -4.35 5.12
CA ALA A 55 1.77 -4.97 6.39
C ALA A 55 2.72 -4.54 7.51
N LEU A 56 2.16 -4.04 8.60
CA LEU A 56 2.89 -3.55 9.77
C LEU A 56 2.30 -4.14 11.05
N PRO A 57 2.57 -5.41 11.37
CA PRO A 57 1.99 -6.03 12.56
C PRO A 57 2.41 -5.35 13.87
N GLY A 58 3.61 -4.80 13.92
CA GLY A 58 4.14 -4.11 15.10
C GLY A 58 4.28 -2.59 14.96
N GLY A 59 3.85 -2.02 13.82
CA GLY A 59 4.00 -0.60 13.54
C GLY A 59 5.36 -0.23 12.93
N LEU A 60 5.48 1.03 12.49
CA LEU A 60 6.70 1.50 11.82
C LEU A 60 7.92 1.52 12.74
N ASP A 61 7.72 1.87 14.01
CA ASP A 61 8.82 1.97 14.97
C ASP A 61 9.38 0.60 15.36
N ALA A 62 8.55 -0.44 15.32
CA ALA A 62 8.95 -1.79 15.67
C ALA A 62 9.64 -2.54 14.52
N ASP A 63 9.57 -2.00 13.29
CA ASP A 63 10.12 -2.64 12.11
C ASP A 63 10.86 -1.61 11.24
N PRO A 64 12.16 -1.40 11.51
CA PRO A 64 12.97 -0.46 10.72
C PRO A 64 13.02 -0.81 9.23
N ALA A 65 12.95 -2.09 8.89
CA ALA A 65 12.95 -2.51 7.50
C ALA A 65 11.67 -2.10 6.78
N ALA A 66 10.52 -2.19 7.44
CA ALA A 66 9.25 -1.72 6.89
C ALA A 66 9.26 -0.20 6.70
N LEU A 67 9.86 0.53 7.64
CA LEU A 67 10.02 1.99 7.51
C LEU A 67 10.88 2.34 6.30
N GLU A 68 11.93 1.58 6.04
CA GLU A 68 12.78 1.77 4.86
C GLU A 68 11.98 1.56 3.57
N VAL A 69 11.14 0.52 3.49
CA VAL A 69 10.25 0.31 2.35
C VAL A 69 9.30 1.48 2.18
N PHE A 70 8.67 1.92 3.27
CA PHE A 70 7.75 3.07 3.25
C PHE A 70 8.43 4.30 2.65
N ARG A 71 9.59 4.67 3.15
CA ARG A 71 10.35 5.81 2.66
C ARG A 71 10.77 5.63 1.19
N GLY A 72 11.19 4.44 0.84
CA GLY A 72 11.64 4.13 -0.51
C GLY A 72 10.52 4.26 -1.54
N VAL A 73 9.33 3.73 -1.26
CA VAL A 73 8.22 3.82 -2.21
C VAL A 73 7.64 5.24 -2.30
N ARG A 74 7.73 6.02 -1.22
CA ARG A 74 7.33 7.43 -1.24
C ARG A 74 8.35 8.32 -1.95
N ALA A 75 9.59 7.85 -2.10
CA ALA A 75 10.64 8.56 -2.81
C ALA A 75 10.69 8.25 -4.31
N LEU A 76 9.86 7.35 -4.80
CA LEU A 76 9.76 7.06 -6.23
C LEU A 76 9.17 8.25 -6.99
N ASP A 77 9.42 8.29 -8.28
CA ASP A 77 8.87 9.33 -9.16
C ASP A 77 8.08 8.65 -10.30
N PRO A 78 6.74 8.71 -10.25
CA PRO A 78 5.91 9.32 -9.21
C PRO A 78 5.89 8.50 -7.91
N PRO A 79 5.65 9.16 -6.75
CA PRO A 79 5.55 8.44 -5.48
C PRO A 79 4.39 7.46 -5.47
N SER A 80 4.63 6.27 -4.89
CA SER A 80 3.56 5.28 -4.68
C SER A 80 2.66 5.73 -3.54
N GLY A 81 1.34 5.66 -3.71
CA GLY A 81 0.41 5.77 -2.59
C GLY A 81 0.58 4.56 -1.67
N VAL A 82 0.37 4.73 -0.38
CA VAL A 82 0.63 3.66 0.58
C VAL A 82 -0.59 3.38 1.44
N VAL A 83 -0.93 2.10 1.59
CA VAL A 83 -1.90 1.62 2.56
C VAL A 83 -1.13 0.81 3.60
N LEU A 84 -1.13 1.29 4.84
CA LEU A 84 -0.51 0.61 5.97
C LEU A 84 -1.55 -0.27 6.65
N ARG A 85 -1.30 -1.59 6.69
CA ARG A 85 -2.18 -2.55 7.37
C ARG A 85 -1.59 -2.88 8.73
N THR A 86 -2.33 -2.61 9.79
CA THR A 86 -1.88 -2.87 11.16
C THR A 86 -2.87 -3.76 11.90
N GLY A 87 -2.36 -4.57 12.82
CA GLY A 87 -3.18 -5.44 13.67
C GLY A 87 -3.62 -4.84 14.99
N ALA A 88 -3.13 -3.63 15.33
CA ALA A 88 -3.39 -3.04 16.65
C ALA A 88 -4.04 -1.65 16.53
N ASP A 89 -5.09 -1.42 17.33
CA ASP A 89 -5.85 -0.16 17.33
C ASP A 89 -4.99 1.03 17.74
N THR A 90 -4.12 0.86 18.72
CA THR A 90 -3.24 1.92 19.20
C THR A 90 -2.26 2.36 18.11
N LEU A 91 -1.82 1.43 17.27
CA LEU A 91 -0.92 1.73 16.17
C LEU A 91 -1.62 2.51 15.06
N VAL A 92 -2.92 2.28 14.85
CA VAL A 92 -3.69 3.06 13.87
C VAL A 92 -3.70 4.53 14.26
N ALA A 93 -3.95 4.82 15.55
CA ALA A 93 -3.97 6.21 16.03
C ALA A 93 -2.61 6.90 15.85
N GLU A 94 -1.52 6.19 16.13
CA GLU A 94 -0.17 6.73 15.94
C GLU A 94 0.16 6.98 14.48
N LEU A 95 -0.25 6.07 13.60
CA LEU A 95 0.05 6.14 12.18
C LEU A 95 -0.83 7.16 11.44
N GLU A 96 -1.98 7.52 11.97
CA GLU A 96 -2.84 8.53 11.36
C GLU A 96 -2.14 9.89 11.24
N GLY A 97 -1.24 10.22 12.15
CA GLY A 97 -0.42 11.42 12.05
C GLY A 97 0.50 11.38 10.82
N VAL A 98 1.03 10.20 10.47
CA VAL A 98 1.87 10.00 9.29
C VAL A 98 1.02 10.03 8.02
N ALA A 99 -0.25 9.63 8.11
CA ALA A 99 -1.18 9.54 7.00
C ALA A 99 -1.81 10.89 6.60
N ALA A 100 -1.46 11.97 7.29
CA ALA A 100 -2.08 13.29 7.08
C ALA A 100 -1.88 13.88 5.68
N GLU A 101 -0.96 13.35 4.89
CA GLU A 101 -0.66 13.84 3.55
C GLU A 101 -1.63 13.36 2.46
N GLY A 102 -2.60 12.52 2.80
CA GLY A 102 -3.64 12.10 1.86
C GLY A 102 -3.25 11.01 0.85
N ALA A 103 -1.97 10.73 0.67
CA ALA A 103 -1.47 9.64 -0.16
C ALA A 103 -1.13 8.40 0.65
N VAL A 104 -1.24 8.49 1.97
CA VAL A 104 -0.98 7.41 2.91
C VAL A 104 -2.24 7.17 3.73
N HIS A 105 -2.71 5.94 3.75
CA HIS A 105 -3.90 5.54 4.51
C HIS A 105 -3.55 4.40 5.45
N VAL A 106 -4.19 4.37 6.60
CA VAL A 106 -4.01 3.32 7.60
C VAL A 106 -5.29 2.52 7.69
N VAL A 107 -5.18 1.21 7.55
CA VAL A 107 -6.33 0.31 7.71
C VAL A 107 -5.98 -0.79 8.69
N ARG A 108 -7.00 -1.32 9.36
CA ARG A 108 -6.84 -2.44 10.27
C ARG A 108 -6.78 -3.75 9.48
N GLU A 109 -5.92 -4.66 9.91
CA GLU A 109 -5.89 -6.02 9.38
C GLU A 109 -7.26 -6.66 9.57
N GLY A 110 -7.80 -7.27 8.51
CA GLY A 110 -9.13 -7.84 8.52
C GLY A 110 -10.25 -6.89 8.10
N ASP A 111 -9.98 -5.58 8.02
CA ASP A 111 -10.96 -4.60 7.51
C ASP A 111 -10.88 -4.50 5.99
N ALA A 112 -11.50 -5.45 5.31
CA ALA A 112 -11.47 -5.50 3.85
C ALA A 112 -12.17 -4.30 3.21
N ASP A 113 -13.25 -3.80 3.81
CA ASP A 113 -13.97 -2.65 3.29
C ASP A 113 -13.14 -1.36 3.44
N GLY A 114 -12.45 -1.22 4.56
CA GLY A 114 -11.52 -0.10 4.78
C GLY A 114 -10.37 -0.11 3.78
N LEU A 115 -9.80 -1.29 3.52
CA LEU A 115 -8.77 -1.46 2.52
C LEU A 115 -9.25 -0.99 1.13
N MET A 116 -10.41 -1.45 0.70
CA MET A 116 -10.93 -1.09 -0.62
C MET A 116 -11.27 0.39 -0.73
N ARG A 117 -11.76 1.01 0.36
CA ARG A 117 -11.99 2.45 0.38
C ARG A 117 -10.67 3.24 0.24
N ALA A 118 -9.63 2.80 0.96
CA ALA A 118 -8.30 3.42 0.87
C ALA A 118 -7.75 3.34 -0.54
N LEU A 119 -7.83 2.16 -1.17
CA LEU A 119 -7.37 1.98 -2.54
C LEU A 119 -8.10 2.89 -3.52
N ARG A 120 -9.42 2.99 -3.40
CA ARG A 120 -10.23 3.85 -4.26
C ARG A 120 -9.89 5.33 -4.07
N THR A 121 -9.70 5.75 -2.83
CA THR A 121 -9.34 7.14 -2.52
C THR A 121 -7.99 7.51 -3.14
N ILE A 122 -6.98 6.65 -2.99
CA ILE A 122 -5.67 6.86 -3.60
C ILE A 122 -5.78 6.87 -5.13
N GLY A 123 -6.52 5.91 -5.69
CA GLY A 123 -6.73 5.82 -7.13
C GLY A 123 -7.38 7.05 -7.72
N LEU A 124 -8.40 7.60 -7.06
CA LEU A 124 -9.07 8.82 -7.49
C LEU A 124 -8.13 10.03 -7.43
N ARG A 125 -7.31 10.14 -6.39
CA ARG A 125 -6.33 11.22 -6.27
C ARG A 125 -5.30 11.16 -7.39
N ARG A 126 -4.78 9.97 -7.71
CA ARG A 126 -3.82 9.79 -8.79
C ARG A 126 -4.42 10.16 -10.15
N ALA A 127 -5.64 9.73 -10.41
CA ALA A 127 -6.36 10.08 -11.63
C ALA A 127 -6.55 11.58 -11.74
N SER A 128 -6.93 12.25 -10.65
CA SER A 128 -7.12 13.70 -10.62
C SER A 128 -5.84 14.50 -10.81
N CYS A 129 -4.69 13.90 -10.47
CA CYS A 129 -3.38 14.53 -10.62
C CYS A 129 -2.70 14.19 -11.94
N ASP A 130 -3.29 13.35 -12.78
CA ASP A 130 -2.73 12.97 -14.06
C ASP A 130 -2.92 14.10 -15.07
N PRO A 131 -1.84 14.72 -15.57
CA PRO A 131 -1.95 15.82 -16.52
C PRO A 131 -2.58 15.43 -17.85
N ASP A 132 -2.51 14.16 -18.24
CA ASP A 132 -3.10 13.67 -19.48
C ASP A 132 -4.63 13.67 -19.42
N GLU A 133 -5.21 13.52 -18.25
CA GLU A 133 -6.65 13.58 -18.06
C GLU A 133 -7.20 15.01 -18.08
N MET A 134 -6.35 16.00 -17.92
CA MET A 134 -6.74 17.40 -17.90
C MET A 134 -6.78 18.00 -19.30
N THR A 135 -6.30 17.28 -20.26
CA THR A 135 -6.32 17.67 -21.66
C THR A 135 -7.39 16.95 -22.44
#